data_cae08cee3b40b397eeb21cd9c1ea0dae
#
_entry.id   cae08cee3b40b397eeb21cd9c1ea0dae
#
_cell.length_a   1.000
_cell.length_b   1.000
_cell.length_c   1.000
_cell.angle_alpha   90.00
_cell.angle_beta   90.00
_cell.angle_gamma   90.00
#
_symmetry.space_group_name_H-M   'P 1'
#
loop_
_entity.id
_entity.type
_entity.pdbx_description
1 polymer ?
#
loop_
_entity_poly.entity_id
_entity_poly.type
_entity_poly.pdbx_seq_one_letter_code
_entity_poly.pdbx_strand_id
1 'polypeptide(L)'
;MRFDWSKLGRTPPAGLVVARNLAHHAAQWPTRAARANLKAVPDDSHSAYVWEASHAALMTQGLPAKGGEIRVGIRVPRLEMIITRGDNVLDAYQLHGKTDAQAGAWLDVKLRVLGLKPAGDVRLPYDLPEHPMGGRPHELAMLGRELGELARWFGGSADVLEEFTAKLAGPRASPILCWPHHFDIATLVNLEEGPNARSIGVGASPGDEYYAQPYVYVNPWPRFDAGKLPDLPTPGHWHTEGFFGAVATGDDILAMKDRGGGLLAFVSGAFDIARARLGA
;
A
#
# COMPACT_ATOMS: atom_id res chain seq x y z
N MET A 1 -7.38 10.61 -13.15
CA MET A 1 -8.53 9.88 -13.77
C MET A 1 -9.15 9.07 -12.65
N ARG A 2 -10.44 9.26 -12.34
CA ARG A 2 -11.10 8.51 -11.27
C ARG A 2 -11.10 7.01 -11.55
N PHE A 3 -10.92 6.23 -10.51
CA PHE A 3 -10.93 4.77 -10.61
C PHE A 3 -12.32 4.24 -11.01
N ASP A 4 -12.34 3.27 -11.91
CA ASP A 4 -13.58 2.63 -12.36
C ASP A 4 -13.94 1.44 -11.42
N TRP A 5 -14.75 1.72 -10.42
CA TRP A 5 -15.17 0.76 -9.39
C TRP A 5 -15.97 -0.43 -9.92
N SER A 6 -16.52 -0.34 -11.14
CA SER A 6 -17.21 -1.48 -11.78
C SER A 6 -16.25 -2.62 -12.14
N LYS A 7 -14.97 -2.33 -12.24
CA LYS A 7 -13.92 -3.31 -12.57
C LYS A 7 -13.44 -4.12 -11.37
N LEU A 8 -13.78 -3.71 -10.13
CA LEU A 8 -13.42 -4.41 -8.90
C LEU A 8 -14.34 -5.62 -8.66
N GLY A 9 -13.81 -6.69 -8.03
CA GLY A 9 -14.58 -7.88 -7.66
C GLY A 9 -14.64 -8.95 -8.76
N ARG A 10 -13.70 -8.95 -9.68
CA ARG A 10 -13.56 -10.01 -10.69
C ARG A 10 -12.93 -11.30 -10.14
N THR A 11 -12.26 -11.18 -9.01
CA THR A 11 -11.73 -12.28 -8.20
C THR A 11 -12.26 -12.09 -6.78
N PRO A 12 -12.74 -13.15 -6.10
CA PRO A 12 -13.16 -13.06 -4.70
C PRO A 12 -12.04 -12.47 -3.83
N PRO A 13 -12.36 -11.55 -2.91
CA PRO A 13 -11.35 -10.88 -2.08
C PRO A 13 -10.44 -11.84 -1.31
N ALA A 14 -10.99 -12.90 -0.72
CA ALA A 14 -10.22 -13.92 0.01
C ALA A 14 -9.30 -14.77 -0.90
N GLY A 15 -9.49 -14.75 -2.23
CA GLY A 15 -8.62 -15.45 -3.18
C GLY A 15 -7.30 -14.74 -3.48
N LEU A 16 -7.06 -13.56 -2.92
CA LEU A 16 -5.89 -12.74 -3.24
C LEU A 16 -4.63 -13.06 -2.42
N VAL A 17 -4.70 -13.93 -1.42
CA VAL A 17 -3.62 -14.18 -0.44
C VAL A 17 -2.28 -14.52 -1.12
N VAL A 18 -2.28 -15.44 -2.07
CA VAL A 18 -1.03 -15.86 -2.76
C VAL A 18 -0.46 -14.73 -3.60
N ALA A 19 -1.31 -14.05 -4.41
CA ALA A 19 -0.89 -12.92 -5.24
C ALA A 19 -0.38 -11.75 -4.40
N ARG A 20 -1.06 -11.45 -3.28
CA ARG A 20 -0.66 -10.43 -2.31
C ARG A 20 0.71 -10.73 -1.72
N ASN A 21 0.92 -11.94 -1.19
CA ASN A 21 2.18 -12.29 -0.55
C ASN A 21 3.34 -12.28 -1.56
N LEU A 22 3.13 -12.76 -2.79
CA LEU A 22 4.14 -12.64 -3.85
C LEU A 22 4.46 -11.19 -4.21
N ALA A 23 3.44 -10.34 -4.34
CA ALA A 23 3.65 -8.92 -4.61
C ALA A 23 4.36 -8.22 -3.44
N HIS A 24 4.03 -8.57 -2.20
CA HIS A 24 4.69 -8.06 -1.00
C HIS A 24 6.18 -8.40 -0.97
N HIS A 25 6.55 -9.67 -1.25
CA HIS A 25 7.95 -10.08 -1.35
C HIS A 25 8.68 -9.38 -2.51
N ALA A 26 8.07 -9.33 -3.69
CA ALA A 26 8.65 -8.66 -4.86
C ALA A 26 8.90 -7.16 -4.60
N ALA A 27 8.00 -6.50 -3.89
CA ALA A 27 8.14 -5.08 -3.53
C ALA A 27 9.34 -4.82 -2.62
N GLN A 28 9.89 -5.81 -1.91
CA GLN A 28 11.04 -5.57 -1.04
C GLN A 28 12.33 -5.22 -1.80
N TRP A 29 12.45 -5.56 -3.07
CA TRP A 29 13.60 -5.15 -3.87
C TRP A 29 13.65 -3.64 -4.14
N PRO A 30 12.59 -2.98 -4.62
CA PRO A 30 12.53 -1.52 -4.65
C PRO A 30 12.73 -0.86 -3.28
N THR A 31 12.16 -1.41 -2.20
CA THR A 31 12.40 -0.91 -0.83
C THR A 31 13.88 -0.91 -0.46
N ARG A 32 14.59 -2.02 -0.73
CA ARG A 32 16.03 -2.12 -0.48
C ARG A 32 16.81 -1.11 -1.31
N ALA A 33 16.42 -0.87 -2.58
CA ALA A 33 17.04 0.15 -3.41
C ALA A 33 16.85 1.56 -2.83
N ALA A 34 15.64 1.88 -2.32
CA ALA A 34 15.38 3.15 -1.65
C ALA A 34 16.20 3.30 -0.36
N ARG A 35 16.21 2.28 0.50
CA ARG A 35 17.01 2.28 1.75
C ARG A 35 18.51 2.41 1.51
N ALA A 36 19.05 1.84 0.42
CA ALA A 36 20.45 1.95 0.08
C ALA A 36 20.85 3.34 -0.39
N ASN A 37 19.92 4.10 -0.99
CA ASN A 37 20.23 5.28 -1.79
C ASN A 37 19.57 6.58 -1.31
N LEU A 38 18.59 6.51 -0.41
CA LEU A 38 17.95 7.67 0.20
C LEU A 38 18.42 7.86 1.64
N LYS A 39 18.37 9.11 2.11
CA LYS A 39 18.63 9.41 3.53
C LYS A 39 17.50 8.85 4.37
N ALA A 40 17.84 8.06 5.36
CA ALA A 40 16.88 7.54 6.32
C ALA A 40 16.18 8.68 7.08
N VAL A 41 14.86 8.53 7.27
CA VAL A 41 14.03 9.42 8.09
C VAL A 41 13.36 8.61 9.21
N PRO A 42 13.01 9.26 10.34
CA PRO A 42 12.55 8.54 11.54
C PRO A 42 11.30 7.68 11.35
N ASP A 43 10.40 8.08 10.45
CA ASP A 43 9.16 7.39 10.14
C ASP A 43 9.30 6.37 9.00
N ASP A 44 10.51 6.12 8.49
CA ASP A 44 10.81 5.21 7.37
C ASP A 44 10.12 5.57 6.02
N SER A 45 9.45 6.71 5.90
CA SER A 45 8.74 7.13 4.68
C SER A 45 9.64 7.21 3.44
N HIS A 46 10.97 7.37 3.61
CA HIS A 46 11.94 7.32 2.51
C HIS A 46 11.93 5.98 1.76
N SER A 47 11.50 4.90 2.38
CA SER A 47 11.44 3.57 1.78
C SER A 47 10.04 3.16 1.32
N ALA A 48 9.02 3.97 1.62
CA ALA A 48 7.65 3.73 1.22
C ALA A 48 7.39 4.05 -0.25
N TYR A 49 6.30 3.52 -0.79
CA TYR A 49 5.93 3.66 -2.19
C TYR A 49 4.83 4.68 -2.41
N VAL A 50 4.81 5.23 -3.62
CA VAL A 50 3.67 5.93 -4.19
C VAL A 50 2.98 4.98 -5.16
N TRP A 51 1.64 4.92 -5.13
CA TRP A 51 0.89 4.24 -6.17
C TRP A 51 0.90 5.09 -7.44
N GLU A 52 1.39 4.54 -8.52
CA GLU A 52 1.41 5.21 -9.84
C GLU A 52 0.44 4.53 -10.79
N ALA A 53 -0.71 5.17 -10.98
CA ALA A 53 -1.83 4.60 -11.74
C ALA A 53 -1.50 4.34 -13.21
N SER A 54 -0.66 5.19 -13.84
CA SER A 54 -0.25 5.05 -15.26
C SER A 54 0.47 3.74 -15.53
N HIS A 55 1.21 3.24 -14.54
CA HIS A 55 1.94 1.98 -14.62
C HIS A 55 1.27 0.84 -13.84
N ALA A 56 0.20 1.12 -13.09
CA ALA A 56 -0.38 0.21 -12.10
C ALA A 56 0.70 -0.38 -11.19
N ALA A 57 1.55 0.50 -10.64
CA ALA A 57 2.78 0.13 -9.94
C ALA A 57 2.93 0.84 -8.59
N LEU A 58 3.59 0.16 -7.67
CA LEU A 58 4.14 0.72 -6.44
C LEU A 58 5.56 1.19 -6.73
N MET A 59 5.78 2.51 -6.73
CA MET A 59 7.05 3.14 -7.12
C MET A 59 7.75 3.76 -5.91
N THR A 60 9.07 3.61 -5.80
CA THR A 60 9.86 4.30 -4.77
C THR A 60 9.76 5.81 -4.91
N GLN A 61 10.19 6.52 -3.87
CA GLN A 61 10.60 7.91 -4.00
C GLN A 61 11.73 8.03 -5.02
N GLY A 62 12.00 9.26 -5.49
CA GLY A 62 13.04 9.48 -6.47
C GLY A 62 14.44 9.15 -5.95
N LEU A 63 15.19 8.31 -6.67
CA LEU A 63 16.57 7.97 -6.37
C LEU A 63 17.53 8.85 -7.18
N PRO A 64 18.57 9.46 -6.54
CA PRO A 64 19.47 10.41 -7.20
C PRO A 64 20.50 9.68 -8.08
N ALA A 65 20.09 9.28 -9.28
CA ALA A 65 20.88 8.50 -10.21
C ALA A 65 21.69 9.38 -11.20
N LYS A 66 22.72 8.78 -11.81
CA LYS A 66 23.47 9.40 -12.91
C LYS A 66 22.52 9.68 -14.08
N GLY A 67 22.53 10.92 -14.56
CA GLY A 67 21.65 11.37 -15.64
C GLY A 67 20.24 11.78 -15.19
N GLY A 68 20.01 11.99 -13.90
CA GLY A 68 18.76 12.46 -13.31
C GLY A 68 18.05 11.43 -12.44
N GLU A 69 17.06 11.89 -11.71
CA GLU A 69 16.28 11.05 -10.80
C GLU A 69 15.61 9.88 -11.52
N ILE A 70 15.63 8.72 -10.87
CA ILE A 70 14.89 7.52 -11.31
C ILE A 70 13.99 7.04 -10.18
N ARG A 71 13.03 6.19 -10.53
CA ARG A 71 12.24 5.41 -9.56
C ARG A 71 12.34 3.94 -9.91
N VAL A 72 12.31 3.09 -8.89
CA VAL A 72 12.22 1.64 -9.03
C VAL A 72 10.87 1.21 -8.47
N GLY A 73 10.20 0.27 -9.11
CA GLY A 73 8.90 -0.17 -8.64
C GLY A 73 8.50 -1.55 -9.09
N ILE A 74 7.34 -2.00 -8.59
CA ILE A 74 6.69 -3.23 -8.99
C ILE A 74 5.38 -2.90 -9.70
N ARG A 75 5.28 -3.25 -10.97
CA ARG A 75 4.03 -3.27 -11.74
C ARG A 75 3.23 -4.48 -11.30
N VAL A 76 2.21 -4.23 -10.47
CA VAL A 76 1.48 -5.28 -9.75
C VAL A 76 0.77 -6.29 -10.67
N PRO A 77 0.04 -5.89 -11.74
CA PRO A 77 -0.72 -6.84 -12.56
C PRO A 77 0.12 -7.90 -13.28
N ARG A 78 1.41 -7.64 -13.44
CA ARG A 78 2.35 -8.55 -14.14
C ARG A 78 3.43 -9.10 -13.22
N LEU A 79 3.50 -8.61 -11.99
CA LEU A 79 4.60 -8.83 -11.07
C LEU A 79 5.95 -8.60 -11.80
N GLU A 80 6.13 -7.38 -12.28
CA GLU A 80 7.25 -6.95 -13.09
C GLU A 80 7.98 -5.80 -12.39
N MET A 81 9.26 -5.96 -12.14
CA MET A 81 10.09 -4.87 -11.63
C MET A 81 10.40 -3.88 -12.75
N ILE A 82 10.21 -2.59 -12.52
CA ILE A 82 10.45 -1.54 -13.50
C ILE A 82 11.37 -0.45 -12.93
N ILE A 83 12.15 0.16 -13.83
CA ILE A 83 12.93 1.36 -13.53
C ILE A 83 12.44 2.46 -14.46
N THR A 84 12.07 3.60 -13.91
CA THR A 84 11.55 4.74 -14.69
C THR A 84 12.40 5.98 -14.50
N ARG A 85 12.36 6.89 -15.51
CA ARG A 85 12.82 8.27 -15.39
C ARG A 85 11.72 9.18 -15.92
N GLY A 86 11.08 9.93 -15.00
CA GLY A 86 9.78 10.53 -15.30
C GLY A 86 8.80 9.45 -15.74
N ASP A 87 8.05 9.70 -16.80
CA ASP A 87 7.05 8.75 -17.35
C ASP A 87 7.67 7.63 -18.22
N ASN A 88 8.98 7.68 -18.48
CA ASN A 88 9.63 6.72 -19.36
C ASN A 88 10.14 5.50 -18.60
N VAL A 89 9.73 4.31 -19.02
CA VAL A 89 10.29 3.04 -18.54
C VAL A 89 11.66 2.85 -19.20
N LEU A 90 12.73 2.89 -18.40
CA LEU A 90 14.12 2.67 -18.85
C LEU A 90 14.42 1.18 -18.97
N ASP A 91 13.87 0.37 -18.05
CA ASP A 91 14.12 -1.06 -18.00
C ASP A 91 13.00 -1.78 -17.26
N ALA A 92 12.81 -3.07 -17.57
CA ALA A 92 11.80 -3.91 -16.96
C ALA A 92 12.30 -5.35 -16.80
N TYR A 93 11.88 -6.01 -15.73
CA TYR A 93 12.24 -7.38 -15.42
C TYR A 93 11.03 -8.18 -14.95
N GLN A 94 10.59 -9.08 -15.81
CA GLN A 94 9.48 -9.97 -15.53
C GLN A 94 9.89 -11.04 -14.50
N LEU A 95 9.14 -11.17 -13.42
CA LEU A 95 9.47 -12.12 -12.35
C LEU A 95 9.02 -13.56 -12.65
N HIS A 96 8.08 -13.78 -13.57
CA HIS A 96 7.66 -15.14 -13.94
C HIS A 96 8.85 -16.00 -14.37
N GLY A 97 8.97 -17.19 -13.80
CA GLY A 97 10.08 -18.11 -14.02
C GLY A 97 11.43 -17.67 -13.42
N LYS A 98 11.46 -16.64 -12.60
CA LYS A 98 12.67 -16.13 -11.94
C LYS A 98 12.56 -16.30 -10.42
N THR A 99 13.73 -16.47 -9.78
CA THR A 99 13.83 -16.46 -8.31
C THR A 99 14.05 -15.03 -7.80
N ASP A 100 13.80 -14.80 -6.51
CA ASP A 100 14.14 -13.53 -5.85
C ASP A 100 15.62 -13.18 -5.97
N ALA A 101 16.51 -14.17 -5.85
CA ALA A 101 17.94 -13.97 -6.03
C ALA A 101 18.30 -13.45 -7.45
N GLN A 102 17.62 -13.96 -8.49
CA GLN A 102 17.81 -13.46 -9.86
C GLN A 102 17.26 -12.05 -10.03
N ALA A 103 16.12 -11.73 -9.40
CA ALA A 103 15.53 -10.38 -9.41
C ALA A 103 16.47 -9.37 -8.73
N GLY A 104 17.00 -9.72 -7.56
CA GLY A 104 17.98 -8.90 -6.84
C GLY A 104 19.26 -8.67 -7.64
N ALA A 105 19.84 -9.73 -8.23
CA ALA A 105 21.05 -9.62 -9.04
C ALA A 105 20.85 -8.70 -10.26
N TRP A 106 19.68 -8.82 -10.94
CA TRP A 106 19.34 -7.93 -12.05
C TRP A 106 19.26 -6.47 -11.57
N LEU A 107 18.54 -6.22 -10.49
CA LEU A 107 18.41 -4.86 -9.95
C LEU A 107 19.76 -4.27 -9.57
N ASP A 108 20.62 -5.01 -8.89
CA ASP A 108 21.94 -4.57 -8.46
C ASP A 108 22.84 -4.16 -9.64
N VAL A 109 22.78 -4.92 -10.75
CA VAL A 109 23.50 -4.55 -11.96
C VAL A 109 22.98 -3.21 -12.51
N LYS A 110 21.66 -3.02 -12.58
CA LYS A 110 21.06 -1.79 -13.09
C LYS A 110 21.36 -0.58 -12.20
N LEU A 111 21.27 -0.74 -10.88
CA LEU A 111 21.58 0.32 -9.92
C LEU A 111 23.06 0.77 -10.06
N ARG A 112 24.01 -0.15 -10.18
CA ARG A 112 25.44 0.18 -10.39
C ARG A 112 25.67 0.94 -11.69
N VAL A 113 25.04 0.54 -12.80
CA VAL A 113 25.14 1.27 -14.09
C VAL A 113 24.61 2.70 -13.96
N LEU A 114 23.58 2.91 -13.14
CA LEU A 114 22.99 4.21 -12.86
C LEU A 114 23.74 5.00 -11.78
N GLY A 115 24.87 4.48 -11.27
CA GLY A 115 25.68 5.14 -10.25
C GLY A 115 25.12 5.07 -8.84
N LEU A 116 24.21 4.12 -8.59
CA LEU A 116 23.56 3.90 -7.30
C LEU A 116 24.18 2.70 -6.56
N LYS A 117 23.99 2.66 -5.24
CA LYS A 117 24.38 1.53 -4.39
C LYS A 117 23.47 0.34 -4.68
N PRO A 118 23.98 -0.90 -4.65
CA PRO A 118 23.19 -2.11 -4.81
C PRO A 118 22.18 -2.29 -3.64
N ALA A 119 21.11 -3.00 -3.93
CA ALA A 119 20.02 -3.29 -3.01
C ALA A 119 20.26 -4.56 -2.17
N GLY A 120 21.08 -5.50 -2.69
CA GLY A 120 21.22 -6.85 -2.13
C GLY A 120 21.78 -6.90 -0.70
N ASP A 121 22.60 -5.95 -0.30
CA ASP A 121 23.23 -5.90 1.04
C ASP A 121 22.33 -5.29 2.11
N VAL A 122 21.17 -4.73 1.73
CA VAL A 122 20.24 -4.09 2.67
C VAL A 122 19.40 -5.13 3.39
N ARG A 123 19.51 -5.18 4.72
CA ARG A 123 18.59 -5.95 5.58
C ARG A 123 17.35 -5.11 5.89
N LEU A 124 16.19 -5.77 5.85
CA LEU A 124 14.93 -5.17 6.26
C LEU A 124 14.80 -5.28 7.80
N PRO A 125 14.29 -4.25 8.50
CA PRO A 125 14.14 -4.27 9.95
C PRO A 125 12.83 -4.93 10.43
N TYR A 126 12.16 -5.68 9.59
CA TYR A 126 10.87 -6.34 9.83
C TYR A 126 10.81 -7.70 9.13
N ASP A 127 9.93 -8.55 9.62
CA ASP A 127 9.62 -9.84 9.02
C ASP A 127 8.54 -9.69 7.93
N LEU A 128 8.50 -10.66 7.04
CA LEU A 128 7.51 -10.75 5.97
C LEU A 128 6.64 -12.00 6.20
N PRO A 129 5.41 -12.04 5.66
CA PRO A 129 4.64 -13.26 5.64
C PRO A 129 5.39 -14.39 4.91
N GLU A 130 4.99 -15.64 5.13
CA GLU A 130 5.59 -16.77 4.45
C GLU A 130 5.59 -16.57 2.92
N HIS A 131 6.76 -16.83 2.30
CA HIS A 131 6.91 -16.68 0.86
C HIS A 131 6.21 -17.82 0.12
N PRO A 132 5.19 -17.58 -0.73
CA PRO A 132 4.41 -18.65 -1.35
C PRO A 132 5.23 -19.62 -2.21
N MET A 133 6.36 -19.15 -2.76
CA MET A 133 7.23 -20.00 -3.60
C MET A 133 8.46 -20.52 -2.85
N GLY A 134 8.75 -20.06 -1.64
CA GLY A 134 9.85 -20.56 -0.79
C GLY A 134 11.20 -20.58 -1.51
N GLY A 135 11.58 -19.52 -2.21
CA GLY A 135 12.84 -19.42 -2.95
C GLY A 135 12.87 -20.11 -4.32
N ARG A 136 11.81 -20.82 -4.71
CA ARG A 136 11.64 -21.37 -6.06
C ARG A 136 11.31 -20.24 -7.06
N PRO A 137 11.43 -20.46 -8.38
CA PRO A 137 10.98 -19.51 -9.39
C PRO A 137 9.49 -19.14 -9.22
N HIS A 138 9.16 -17.90 -9.48
CA HIS A 138 7.78 -17.39 -9.41
C HIS A 138 6.91 -18.03 -10.48
N GLU A 139 5.86 -18.73 -10.08
CA GLU A 139 4.83 -19.31 -10.93
C GLU A 139 3.63 -18.37 -11.04
N LEU A 140 3.59 -17.54 -12.08
CA LEU A 140 2.56 -16.49 -12.24
C LEU A 140 1.48 -16.83 -13.27
N ALA A 141 1.62 -17.93 -14.01
CA ALA A 141 0.72 -18.27 -15.11
C ALA A 141 -0.76 -18.31 -14.69
N MET A 142 -1.03 -18.78 -13.47
CA MET A 142 -2.40 -18.92 -12.94
C MET A 142 -2.83 -17.75 -12.04
N LEU A 143 -1.95 -16.74 -11.82
CA LEU A 143 -2.20 -15.63 -10.88
C LEU A 143 -2.49 -14.29 -11.56
N GLY A 144 -2.61 -14.26 -12.88
CA GLY A 144 -2.82 -13.00 -13.60
C GLY A 144 -4.13 -12.28 -13.27
N ARG A 145 -5.19 -13.03 -12.91
CA ARG A 145 -6.46 -12.47 -12.48
C ARG A 145 -6.36 -11.85 -11.09
N GLU A 146 -5.75 -12.57 -10.17
CA GLU A 146 -5.53 -12.17 -8.76
C GLU A 146 -4.60 -10.97 -8.68
N LEU A 147 -3.49 -10.97 -9.43
CA LEU A 147 -2.57 -9.82 -9.51
C LEU A 147 -3.26 -8.60 -10.13
N GLY A 148 -4.06 -8.82 -11.18
CA GLY A 148 -4.87 -7.75 -11.77
C GLY A 148 -5.92 -7.20 -10.81
N GLU A 149 -6.54 -8.07 -10.00
CA GLU A 149 -7.49 -7.64 -8.96
C GLU A 149 -6.79 -6.89 -7.83
N LEU A 150 -5.64 -7.38 -7.36
CA LEU A 150 -4.83 -6.71 -6.35
C LEU A 150 -4.44 -5.28 -6.79
N ALA A 151 -4.04 -5.11 -8.04
CA ALA A 151 -3.75 -3.78 -8.59
C ALA A 151 -4.98 -2.86 -8.60
N ARG A 152 -6.18 -3.42 -8.84
CA ARG A 152 -7.43 -2.65 -8.76
C ARG A 152 -7.75 -2.21 -7.33
N TRP A 153 -7.48 -3.07 -6.34
CA TRP A 153 -7.61 -2.70 -4.92
C TRP A 153 -6.69 -1.53 -4.57
N PHE A 154 -5.41 -1.58 -4.95
CA PHE A 154 -4.49 -0.43 -4.75
C PHE A 154 -4.97 0.84 -5.45
N GLY A 155 -5.40 0.72 -6.72
CA GLY A 155 -5.88 1.87 -7.49
C GLY A 155 -7.15 2.49 -6.91
N GLY A 156 -8.14 1.68 -6.51
CA GLY A 156 -9.36 2.15 -5.88
C GLY A 156 -9.10 2.76 -4.50
N SER A 157 -8.24 2.14 -3.71
CA SER A 157 -7.84 2.66 -2.40
C SER A 157 -7.13 4.02 -2.53
N ALA A 158 -6.19 4.15 -3.46
CA ALA A 158 -5.52 5.43 -3.73
C ALA A 158 -6.52 6.53 -4.11
N ASP A 159 -7.46 6.24 -5.02
CA ASP A 159 -8.48 7.19 -5.49
C ASP A 159 -9.38 7.68 -4.34
N VAL A 160 -9.83 6.78 -3.44
CA VAL A 160 -10.64 7.17 -2.27
C VAL A 160 -9.82 7.98 -1.26
N LEU A 161 -8.58 7.60 -0.99
CA LEU A 161 -7.72 8.34 -0.07
C LEU A 161 -7.39 9.74 -0.60
N GLU A 162 -7.14 9.89 -1.91
CA GLU A 162 -6.96 11.19 -2.57
C GLU A 162 -8.21 12.05 -2.45
N GLU A 163 -9.39 11.49 -2.72
CA GLU A 163 -10.65 12.23 -2.59
C GLU A 163 -10.96 12.60 -1.13
N PHE A 164 -10.69 11.71 -0.19
CA PHE A 164 -10.82 11.97 1.25
C PHE A 164 -9.90 13.11 1.68
N THR A 165 -8.61 13.03 1.37
CA THR A 165 -7.64 14.07 1.78
C THR A 165 -7.91 15.42 1.14
N ALA A 166 -8.39 15.45 -0.11
CA ALA A 166 -8.78 16.68 -0.79
C ALA A 166 -10.00 17.38 -0.14
N LYS A 167 -10.84 16.63 0.59
CA LYS A 167 -12.02 17.18 1.31
C LYS A 167 -11.73 17.57 2.76
N LEU A 168 -10.55 17.23 3.29
CA LEU A 168 -10.21 17.58 4.66
C LEU A 168 -10.07 19.10 4.82
N ALA A 169 -10.87 19.67 5.73
CA ALA A 169 -10.73 21.05 6.15
C ALA A 169 -9.91 21.09 7.45
N GLY A 170 -8.79 21.82 7.45
CA GLY A 170 -7.98 22.12 8.64
C GLY A 170 -6.83 21.15 8.89
N PRO A 171 -7.02 19.91 9.39
CA PRO A 171 -5.91 18.98 9.66
C PRO A 171 -5.11 18.63 8.41
N ARG A 172 -3.78 18.55 8.55
CA ARG A 172 -2.91 18.17 7.43
C ARG A 172 -2.75 16.66 7.38
N ALA A 173 -3.15 16.06 6.26
CA ALA A 173 -2.83 14.68 5.95
C ALA A 173 -1.38 14.56 5.49
N SER A 174 -0.70 13.47 5.89
CA SER A 174 0.57 13.08 5.30
C SER A 174 0.39 12.67 3.83
N PRO A 175 1.46 12.58 3.03
CA PRO A 175 1.38 11.93 1.73
C PRO A 175 0.76 10.53 1.82
N ILE A 176 0.01 10.14 0.80
CA ILE A 176 -0.54 8.79 0.67
C ILE A 176 0.59 7.88 0.21
N LEU A 177 1.00 6.94 1.07
CA LEU A 177 2.11 6.03 0.82
C LEU A 177 1.70 4.59 1.07
N CYS A 178 2.28 3.66 0.30
CA CYS A 178 2.21 2.24 0.62
C CYS A 178 3.44 1.86 1.45
N TRP A 179 3.19 1.30 2.62
CA TRP A 179 4.21 0.97 3.61
C TRP A 179 4.77 -0.44 3.40
N PRO A 180 6.08 -0.59 3.15
CA PRO A 180 6.67 -1.87 2.75
C PRO A 180 6.51 -3.00 3.77
N HIS A 181 6.42 -2.69 5.06
CA HIS A 181 6.33 -3.67 6.15
C HIS A 181 4.91 -4.22 6.35
N HIS A 182 3.87 -3.39 6.16
CA HIS A 182 2.47 -3.81 6.23
C HIS A 182 1.84 -4.07 4.86
N PHE A 183 2.45 -3.55 3.81
CA PHE A 183 1.96 -3.59 2.43
C PHE A 183 0.60 -2.92 2.25
N ASP A 184 0.25 -2.02 3.15
CA ASP A 184 -0.95 -1.18 3.14
C ASP A 184 -0.68 0.19 2.52
N ILE A 185 -1.69 0.80 1.93
CA ILE A 185 -1.64 2.18 1.43
C ILE A 185 -2.43 3.08 2.37
N ALA A 186 -1.79 4.12 2.89
CA ALA A 186 -2.37 4.94 3.96
C ALA A 186 -1.87 6.38 3.96
N THR A 187 -2.62 7.21 4.67
CA THR A 187 -2.26 8.56 5.11
C THR A 187 -2.50 8.70 6.61
N LEU A 188 -1.71 9.53 7.27
CA LEU A 188 -1.88 9.90 8.66
C LEU A 188 -2.38 11.35 8.75
N VAL A 189 -3.49 11.56 9.45
CA VAL A 189 -4.03 12.90 9.71
C VAL A 189 -3.69 13.29 11.14
N ASN A 190 -2.76 14.23 11.31
CA ASN A 190 -2.43 14.79 12.61
C ASN A 190 -3.47 15.84 13.01
N LEU A 191 -4.07 15.68 14.20
CA LEU A 191 -5.09 16.58 14.73
C LEU A 191 -4.45 17.80 15.45
N GLU A 192 -3.18 17.63 15.86
CA GLU A 192 -2.37 18.64 16.54
C GLU A 192 -0.88 18.42 16.24
N GLU A 193 -0.02 19.35 16.67
CA GLU A 193 1.44 19.21 16.55
C GLU A 193 2.03 18.67 17.85
N GLY A 194 3.15 17.96 17.74
CA GLY A 194 3.95 17.51 18.88
C GLY A 194 4.22 16.01 18.89
N PRO A 195 5.11 15.55 19.79
CA PRO A 195 5.58 14.16 19.81
C PRO A 195 4.50 13.13 20.23
N ASN A 196 3.45 13.58 20.92
CA ASN A 196 2.31 12.77 21.35
C ASN A 196 1.00 13.22 20.68
N ALA A 197 1.11 13.85 19.51
CA ALA A 197 -0.04 14.39 18.79
C ALA A 197 -1.11 13.31 18.57
N ARG A 198 -2.36 13.68 18.82
CA ARG A 198 -3.50 12.86 18.42
C ARG A 198 -3.53 12.79 16.90
N SER A 199 -3.78 11.60 16.41
CA SER A 199 -3.79 11.37 14.96
C SER A 199 -4.79 10.31 14.58
N ILE A 200 -5.12 10.27 13.30
CA ILE A 200 -6.01 9.24 12.73
C ILE A 200 -5.35 8.73 11.47
N GLY A 201 -5.00 7.43 11.48
CA GLY A 201 -4.58 6.72 10.28
C GLY A 201 -5.81 6.37 9.43
N VAL A 202 -5.71 6.62 8.14
CA VAL A 202 -6.74 6.23 7.17
C VAL A 202 -6.05 5.48 6.05
N GLY A 203 -6.46 4.23 5.80
CA GLY A 203 -5.75 3.41 4.84
C GLY A 203 -6.54 2.20 4.37
N ALA A 204 -5.89 1.44 3.51
CA ALA A 204 -6.37 0.18 2.98
C ALA A 204 -5.27 -0.86 2.97
N SER A 205 -5.53 -2.02 3.56
CA SER A 205 -4.68 -3.20 3.48
C SER A 205 -5.18 -4.13 2.38
N PRO A 206 -4.30 -4.77 1.61
CA PRO A 206 -4.71 -5.84 0.70
C PRO A 206 -5.02 -7.16 1.42
N GLY A 207 -5.07 -7.11 2.75
CA GLY A 207 -5.22 -8.22 3.68
C GLY A 207 -3.94 -8.51 4.46
N ASP A 208 -4.07 -9.12 5.63
CA ASP A 208 -2.97 -9.47 6.57
C ASP A 208 -3.38 -10.64 7.47
N GLU A 209 -2.83 -10.69 8.69
CA GLU A 209 -3.18 -11.69 9.71
C GLU A 209 -4.58 -11.49 10.32
N TYR A 210 -5.13 -10.27 10.27
CA TYR A 210 -6.46 -9.97 10.81
C TYR A 210 -7.57 -10.29 9.80
N TYR A 211 -7.32 -10.00 8.53
CA TYR A 211 -8.28 -10.24 7.45
C TYR A 211 -7.57 -10.82 6.23
N ALA A 212 -7.95 -12.04 5.83
CA ALA A 212 -7.41 -12.67 4.64
C ALA A 212 -7.77 -11.93 3.33
N GLN A 213 -8.75 -11.02 3.38
CA GLN A 213 -9.23 -10.22 2.27
C GLN A 213 -8.82 -8.75 2.42
N PRO A 214 -8.83 -7.95 1.33
CA PRO A 214 -8.63 -6.52 1.42
C PRO A 214 -9.64 -5.86 2.36
N TYR A 215 -9.22 -4.79 3.02
CA TYR A 215 -10.09 -3.99 3.88
C TYR A 215 -9.62 -2.54 3.91
N VAL A 216 -10.54 -1.62 4.21
CA VAL A 216 -10.26 -0.21 4.47
C VAL A 216 -10.44 0.06 5.95
N TYR A 217 -9.58 0.90 6.51
CA TYR A 217 -9.58 1.17 7.94
C TYR A 217 -9.46 2.65 8.27
N VAL A 218 -10.01 3.03 9.44
CA VAL A 218 -9.80 4.32 10.10
C VAL A 218 -9.36 4.05 11.54
N ASN A 219 -8.11 4.36 11.86
CA ASN A 219 -7.45 3.98 13.10
C ASN A 219 -7.08 5.24 13.93
N PRO A 220 -7.79 5.55 15.03
CA PRO A 220 -7.49 6.68 15.90
C PRO A 220 -6.31 6.41 16.85
N TRP A 221 -5.48 7.43 17.08
CA TRP A 221 -4.44 7.44 18.09
C TRP A 221 -4.54 8.70 18.98
N PRO A 222 -4.53 8.56 20.32
CA PRO A 222 -4.58 7.29 21.05
C PRO A 222 -5.91 6.55 20.86
N ARG A 223 -5.89 5.25 21.15
CA ARG A 223 -7.11 4.43 21.20
C ARG A 223 -8.06 5.00 22.26
N PHE A 224 -9.34 5.17 21.94
CA PHE A 224 -10.36 5.53 22.91
C PHE A 224 -11.05 4.28 23.49
N ASP A 225 -11.80 4.47 24.62
CA ASP A 225 -12.45 3.38 25.32
C ASP A 225 -13.45 2.64 24.43
N ALA A 226 -13.30 1.30 24.36
CA ALA A 226 -14.16 0.40 23.61
C ALA A 226 -15.51 0.09 24.32
N GLY A 227 -15.75 0.58 25.53
CA GLY A 227 -16.91 0.21 26.33
C GLY A 227 -18.26 0.62 25.75
N LYS A 228 -18.33 1.70 24.95
CA LYS A 228 -19.48 2.10 24.15
C LYS A 228 -19.02 2.70 22.84
N LEU A 229 -18.90 1.86 21.85
CA LEU A 229 -18.56 2.29 20.50
C LEU A 229 -19.79 2.90 19.81
N PRO A 230 -19.62 4.05 19.11
CA PRO A 230 -20.71 4.63 18.32
C PRO A 230 -20.98 3.77 17.08
N ASP A 231 -22.17 3.89 16.54
CA ASP A 231 -22.52 3.28 15.27
C ASP A 231 -21.65 3.86 14.15
N LEU A 232 -21.18 2.98 13.28
CA LEU A 232 -20.40 3.36 12.08
C LEU A 232 -21.31 3.49 10.86
N PRO A 233 -20.92 4.30 9.87
CA PRO A 233 -21.55 4.24 8.56
C PRO A 233 -21.49 2.82 8.00
N THR A 234 -22.61 2.35 7.45
CA THR A 234 -22.67 1.03 6.79
C THR A 234 -21.74 1.00 5.58
N PRO A 235 -20.96 -0.11 5.39
CA PRO A 235 -21.06 -1.39 6.10
C PRO A 235 -20.03 -1.57 7.23
N GLY A 236 -19.46 -0.50 7.79
CA GLY A 236 -18.36 -0.57 8.74
C GLY A 236 -18.69 -1.27 10.07
N HIS A 237 -17.64 -1.84 10.66
CA HIS A 237 -17.66 -2.38 12.02
C HIS A 237 -16.39 -1.96 12.78
N TRP A 238 -16.44 -2.03 14.12
CA TRP A 238 -15.25 -1.79 14.93
C TRP A 238 -14.43 -3.05 15.09
N HIS A 239 -13.14 -2.95 14.75
CA HIS A 239 -12.13 -3.94 15.08
C HIS A 239 -11.44 -3.54 16.38
N THR A 240 -11.36 -4.48 17.34
CA THR A 240 -10.89 -4.16 18.71
C THR A 240 -9.79 -5.09 19.23
N GLU A 241 -9.48 -6.17 18.51
CA GLU A 241 -8.48 -7.18 18.88
C GLU A 241 -7.21 -7.02 18.02
N GLY A 242 -6.06 -6.86 18.66
CA GLY A 242 -4.78 -6.61 17.99
C GLY A 242 -4.59 -5.13 17.64
N PHE A 243 -5.33 -4.60 16.67
CA PHE A 243 -5.42 -3.15 16.45
C PHE A 243 -6.81 -2.61 16.80
N PHE A 244 -6.96 -1.30 16.83
CA PHE A 244 -8.23 -0.64 17.10
C PHE A 244 -8.59 0.29 15.95
N GLY A 245 -9.76 0.09 15.33
CA GLY A 245 -10.21 0.95 14.24
C GLY A 245 -11.57 0.58 13.68
N ALA A 246 -12.14 1.49 12.91
CA ALA A 246 -13.28 1.21 12.06
C ALA A 246 -12.81 0.49 10.81
N VAL A 247 -13.49 -0.57 10.39
CA VAL A 247 -13.12 -1.43 9.26
C VAL A 247 -14.31 -1.66 8.34
N ALA A 248 -14.05 -1.62 7.03
CA ALA A 248 -14.94 -2.15 5.99
C ALA A 248 -14.17 -3.18 5.16
N THR A 249 -14.64 -4.42 5.12
CA THR A 249 -13.98 -5.51 4.41
C THR A 249 -14.21 -5.46 2.90
N GLY A 250 -13.42 -6.21 2.14
CA GLY A 250 -13.58 -6.31 0.69
C GLY A 250 -14.96 -6.80 0.28
N ASP A 251 -15.51 -7.80 0.99
CA ASP A 251 -16.86 -8.32 0.73
C ASP A 251 -17.92 -7.25 1.00
N ASP A 252 -17.77 -6.49 2.09
CA ASP A 252 -18.66 -5.37 2.41
C ASP A 252 -18.63 -4.31 1.30
N ILE A 253 -17.43 -3.94 0.83
CA ILE A 253 -17.24 -2.94 -0.23
C ILE A 253 -17.86 -3.42 -1.55
N LEU A 254 -17.67 -4.69 -1.90
CA LEU A 254 -18.24 -5.27 -3.12
C LEU A 254 -19.76 -5.37 -3.10
N ALA A 255 -20.37 -5.46 -1.91
CA ALA A 255 -21.83 -5.48 -1.74
C ALA A 255 -22.48 -4.10 -1.93
N MET A 256 -21.70 -3.01 -1.87
CA MET A 256 -22.23 -1.65 -2.08
C MET A 256 -22.70 -1.44 -3.53
N LYS A 257 -23.84 -0.76 -3.71
CA LYS A 257 -24.32 -0.33 -5.03
C LYS A 257 -23.40 0.71 -5.67
N ASP A 258 -23.03 1.71 -4.89
CA ASP A 258 -22.01 2.71 -5.23
C ASP A 258 -20.78 2.47 -4.37
N ARG A 259 -19.84 1.70 -4.88
CA ARG A 259 -18.62 1.28 -4.14
C ARG A 259 -17.72 2.47 -3.80
N GLY A 260 -17.49 3.37 -4.76
CA GLY A 260 -16.62 4.53 -4.56
C GLY A 260 -17.23 5.54 -3.59
N GLY A 261 -18.46 5.98 -3.85
CA GLY A 261 -19.16 6.93 -2.99
C GLY A 261 -19.46 6.37 -1.61
N GLY A 262 -19.87 5.10 -1.52
CA GLY A 262 -20.14 4.42 -0.26
C GLY A 262 -18.87 4.25 0.59
N LEU A 263 -17.75 3.88 -0.02
CA LEU A 263 -16.47 3.76 0.68
C LEU A 263 -15.95 5.12 1.17
N LEU A 264 -16.08 6.17 0.36
CA LEU A 264 -15.73 7.51 0.77
C LEU A 264 -16.62 8.00 1.93
N ALA A 265 -17.92 7.70 1.89
CA ALA A 265 -18.84 8.03 2.98
C ALA A 265 -18.48 7.29 4.26
N PHE A 266 -18.11 6.00 4.17
CA PHE A 266 -17.60 5.23 5.31
C PHE A 266 -16.34 5.86 5.91
N VAL A 267 -15.32 6.12 5.08
CA VAL A 267 -14.05 6.70 5.54
C VAL A 267 -14.27 8.06 6.20
N SER A 268 -15.04 8.95 5.56
CA SER A 268 -15.30 10.30 6.08
C SER A 268 -16.09 10.25 7.38
N GLY A 269 -17.14 9.45 7.45
CA GLY A 269 -17.96 9.34 8.67
C GLY A 269 -17.22 8.67 9.83
N ALA A 270 -16.44 7.61 9.57
CA ALA A 270 -15.60 6.98 10.59
C ALA A 270 -14.51 7.94 11.09
N PHE A 271 -13.90 8.73 10.19
CA PHE A 271 -12.94 9.77 10.54
C PHE A 271 -13.57 10.84 11.44
N ASP A 272 -14.75 11.37 11.11
CA ASP A 272 -15.45 12.38 11.90
C ASP A 272 -15.82 11.85 13.29
N ILE A 273 -16.27 10.60 13.39
CA ILE A 273 -16.52 9.91 14.64
C ILE A 273 -15.24 9.80 15.48
N ALA A 274 -14.14 9.35 14.88
CA ALA A 274 -12.87 9.20 15.55
C ALA A 274 -12.34 10.57 16.04
N ARG A 275 -12.42 11.61 15.20
CA ARG A 275 -12.04 12.99 15.55
C ARG A 275 -12.84 13.53 16.73
N ALA A 276 -14.15 13.39 16.70
CA ALA A 276 -15.01 13.83 17.79
C ALA A 276 -14.71 13.10 19.11
N ARG A 277 -14.42 11.78 19.04
CA ARG A 277 -14.04 10.99 20.22
C ARG A 277 -12.68 11.38 20.79
N LEU A 278 -11.77 11.81 19.95
CA LEU A 278 -10.47 12.34 20.37
C LEU A 278 -10.58 13.79 20.88
N GLY A 279 -11.76 14.46 20.78
CA GLY A 279 -11.96 15.82 21.26
C GLY A 279 -11.32 16.88 20.36
N ALA A 280 -11.31 16.69 19.05
CA ALA A 280 -10.70 17.60 18.08
C ALA A 280 -11.70 18.07 17.00
#